data_cf516b6545cf290a3655813d3f65b3c6
#
_entry.id   cf516b6545cf290a3655813d3f65b3c6
#
_cell.length_a   1.000
_cell.length_b   1.000
_cell.length_c   1.000
_cell.angle_alpha   90.00
_cell.angle_beta   90.00
_cell.angle_gamma   90.00
#
_symmetry.space_group_name_H-M   'P 1'
#
loop_
_entity.id
_entity.type
_entity.pdbx_description
1 polymer ?
#
loop_
_entity_poly.entity_id
_entity_poly.type
_entity_poly.pdbx_seq_one_letter_code
_entity_poly.pdbx_strand_id
1 'polypeptide(L)'
;MSNESTTAAGINRAKPYQLVLFPFNNGATNVYYILTITYIAYYGNGVLGLALMFATTMVTVMRLFDAVTDPVIGALIDKTNGRFGKFRPYMVLGNIIMAVSAFLLYFGTRLIPDTMMWLRYTSYVVIYALYVIGYTFQTSCTRSGQTVLTNDPKQRPMFTIFNMVASMLGMGAIQFLAPIFRAKFGDYTTAAFFDMMIPISVIISALLTVLAVIGIWEKDQPKYFGLGSEEKQKIRISEYVAIMKENKPLRRLMVAGAGCKLALAIATNGTVLCMLYGSMMGNYNGLYLPMMIAGYVFSAPFFVLTVRTSQKHGQKASLTRYVGLALVMYVGVFALLMFWKPGVAGVNLSLSSLNIYTILFVLLFGIGYGAYYATADMPIPMVADCSDYETYRSGNYIPGVMGTLFSLVDKLVSSLSSTVVGIAIAAIGLSTLPGGDTPYMEGMKGIVLVLFCVIPMIAWALTLWAMKGYTLTGERMKEIQAVNAVRKDAIAKGMTTEEALATWKTMDQVPVEFRQE
;
A
#
# COMPACT_ATOMS: atom_id res chain seq x y z
N MET A 1 -32.43 1.53 -29.70
CA MET A 1 -33.04 0.45 -28.92
C MET A 1 -31.95 -0.12 -28.00
N SER A 2 -31.96 0.31 -26.77
CA SER A 2 -30.97 -0.03 -25.74
C SER A 2 -31.34 -1.35 -25.13
N ASN A 3 -30.54 -2.38 -25.32
CA ASN A 3 -30.62 -3.61 -24.55
C ASN A 3 -30.26 -3.29 -23.10
N GLU A 4 -31.24 -2.90 -22.31
CA GLU A 4 -31.17 -2.94 -20.84
C GLU A 4 -31.20 -4.43 -20.44
N SER A 5 -30.02 -5.00 -20.24
CA SER A 5 -29.87 -6.34 -19.67
C SER A 5 -30.20 -6.32 -18.18
N THR A 6 -31.46 -6.14 -17.83
CA THR A 6 -32.02 -6.54 -16.54
C THR A 6 -32.19 -8.04 -16.54
N THR A 7 -31.11 -8.76 -16.28
CA THR A 7 -31.15 -10.18 -16.00
C THR A 7 -31.59 -10.43 -14.57
N ALA A 8 -32.32 -11.54 -14.38
CA ALA A 8 -32.89 -12.04 -13.15
C ALA A 8 -32.29 -11.51 -11.84
N ALA A 9 -33.17 -11.03 -10.94
CA ALA A 9 -32.91 -10.70 -9.55
C ALA A 9 -31.76 -9.70 -9.29
N GLY A 10 -31.92 -8.41 -9.67
CA GLY A 10 -31.16 -7.32 -9.05
C GLY A 10 -29.64 -7.26 -9.30
N ILE A 11 -29.10 -8.00 -10.30
CA ILE A 11 -27.67 -7.97 -10.61
C ILE A 11 -27.34 -6.73 -11.45
N ASN A 12 -26.56 -5.81 -10.87
CA ASN A 12 -26.00 -4.66 -11.55
C ASN A 12 -24.63 -5.03 -12.15
N ARG A 13 -24.52 -5.01 -13.48
CA ARG A 13 -23.27 -5.24 -14.20
C ARG A 13 -22.66 -3.95 -14.71
N ALA A 14 -21.37 -3.81 -14.58
CA ALA A 14 -20.61 -2.73 -15.20
C ALA A 14 -20.32 -3.08 -16.68
N LYS A 15 -20.29 -2.05 -17.51
CA LYS A 15 -19.77 -2.16 -18.88
C LYS A 15 -18.25 -2.35 -18.85
N PRO A 16 -17.60 -2.99 -19.84
CA PRO A 16 -16.15 -3.22 -19.83
C PRO A 16 -15.33 -1.94 -19.63
N TYR A 17 -15.68 -0.85 -20.31
CA TYR A 17 -14.95 0.43 -20.16
C TYR A 17 -15.06 1.00 -18.74
N GLN A 18 -16.16 0.77 -18.02
CA GLN A 18 -16.34 1.24 -16.64
C GLN A 18 -15.42 0.50 -15.69
N LEU A 19 -15.25 -0.81 -15.88
CA LEU A 19 -14.32 -1.65 -15.11
C LEU A 19 -12.86 -1.23 -15.32
N VAL A 20 -12.51 -0.71 -16.50
CA VAL A 20 -11.14 -0.26 -16.82
C VAL A 20 -10.89 1.18 -16.38
N LEU A 21 -11.84 2.10 -16.68
CA LEU A 21 -11.61 3.53 -16.48
C LEU A 21 -11.77 3.98 -15.03
N PHE A 22 -12.76 3.45 -14.29
CA PHE A 22 -12.95 3.87 -12.89
C PHE A 22 -11.73 3.58 -11.99
N PRO A 23 -11.03 2.45 -12.11
CA PRO A 23 -9.76 2.20 -11.40
C PRO A 23 -8.67 3.25 -11.58
N PHE A 24 -8.69 4.05 -12.65
CA PHE A 24 -7.73 5.16 -12.80
C PHE A 24 -7.83 6.21 -11.70
N ASN A 25 -8.93 6.27 -10.94
CA ASN A 25 -8.97 7.06 -9.71
C ASN A 25 -7.91 6.62 -8.69
N ASN A 26 -7.68 5.30 -8.58
CA ASN A 26 -6.59 4.77 -7.76
C ASN A 26 -5.22 5.08 -8.37
N GLY A 27 -5.09 5.01 -9.70
CA GLY A 27 -3.89 5.44 -10.40
C GLY A 27 -3.55 6.91 -10.11
N ALA A 28 -4.54 7.79 -10.19
CA ALA A 28 -4.39 9.23 -9.91
C ALA A 28 -3.90 9.51 -8.48
N THR A 29 -4.44 8.81 -7.48
CA THR A 29 -4.00 8.95 -6.09
C THR A 29 -2.60 8.38 -5.87
N ASN A 30 -2.22 7.33 -6.58
CA ASN A 30 -0.90 6.71 -6.44
C ASN A 30 0.23 7.52 -7.08
N VAL A 31 -0.06 8.39 -8.05
CA VAL A 31 0.87 9.44 -8.50
C VAL A 31 1.29 10.32 -7.32
N TYR A 32 0.32 10.83 -6.56
CA TYR A 32 0.57 11.67 -5.39
C TYR A 32 1.15 10.88 -4.20
N TYR A 33 0.78 9.61 -4.05
CA TYR A 33 1.29 8.75 -2.99
C TYR A 33 2.81 8.66 -3.00
N ILE A 34 3.41 8.42 -4.17
CA ILE A 34 4.86 8.34 -4.30
C ILE A 34 5.52 9.70 -4.03
N LEU A 35 4.94 10.80 -4.53
CA LEU A 35 5.42 12.15 -4.23
C LEU A 35 5.46 12.41 -2.72
N THR A 36 4.44 11.95 -2.00
CA THR A 36 4.30 12.18 -0.56
C THR A 36 5.20 11.26 0.26
N ILE A 37 5.26 9.98 -0.05
CA ILE A 37 6.04 9.02 0.77
C ILE A 37 7.54 9.16 0.51
N THR A 38 7.94 9.42 -0.73
CA THR A 38 9.35 9.41 -1.11
C THR A 38 9.95 10.80 -1.16
N TYR A 39 9.29 11.76 -1.82
CA TYR A 39 9.94 13.02 -2.20
C TYR A 39 9.61 14.21 -1.29
N ILE A 40 8.54 14.18 -0.50
CA ILE A 40 8.16 15.31 0.34
C ILE A 40 9.20 15.58 1.46
N ALA A 41 9.83 14.53 1.99
CA ALA A 41 10.88 14.68 3.00
C ALA A 41 12.15 15.29 2.38
N TYR A 42 12.49 14.92 1.13
CA TYR A 42 13.58 15.55 0.38
C TYR A 42 13.32 17.04 0.16
N TYR A 43 12.10 17.39 -0.21
CA TYR A 43 11.71 18.78 -0.38
C TYR A 43 11.82 19.57 0.93
N GLY A 44 11.21 19.04 2.00
CA GLY A 44 11.22 19.70 3.31
C GLY A 44 12.63 19.93 3.86
N ASN A 45 13.48 18.91 3.78
CA ASN A 45 14.84 19.00 4.27
C ASN A 45 15.79 19.69 3.29
N GLY A 46 15.82 19.27 2.02
CA GLY A 46 16.81 19.76 1.05
C GLY A 46 16.50 21.12 0.46
N VAL A 47 15.21 21.48 0.26
CA VAL A 47 14.81 22.75 -0.36
C VAL A 47 14.37 23.78 0.67
N LEU A 48 13.57 23.40 1.66
CA LEU A 48 13.09 24.34 2.69
C LEU A 48 14.04 24.49 3.87
N GLY A 49 15.06 23.64 4.01
CA GLY A 49 15.98 23.68 5.15
C GLY A 49 15.36 23.22 6.46
N LEU A 50 14.26 22.47 6.45
CA LEU A 50 13.65 21.94 7.66
C LEU A 50 14.53 20.84 8.27
N ALA A 51 14.49 20.67 9.58
CA ALA A 51 15.26 19.63 10.25
C ALA A 51 14.93 18.24 9.67
N LEU A 52 15.96 17.43 9.43
CA LEU A 52 15.84 16.08 8.84
C LEU A 52 14.82 15.22 9.56
N MET A 53 14.93 15.16 10.90
CA MET A 53 14.00 14.38 11.73
C MET A 53 12.56 14.87 11.64
N PHE A 54 12.36 16.18 11.53
CA PHE A 54 11.03 16.75 11.34
C PHE A 54 10.44 16.32 9.98
N ALA A 55 11.18 16.53 8.88
CA ALA A 55 10.70 16.23 7.53
C ALA A 55 10.35 14.74 7.36
N THR A 56 11.19 13.84 7.89
CA THR A 56 10.94 12.38 7.80
C THR A 56 9.83 11.90 8.72
N THR A 57 9.74 12.43 9.94
CA THR A 57 8.69 12.07 10.91
C THR A 57 7.31 12.58 10.47
N MET A 58 7.25 13.75 9.80
CA MET A 58 5.99 14.28 9.27
C MET A 58 5.29 13.34 8.31
N VAL A 59 6.02 12.52 7.56
CA VAL A 59 5.42 11.50 6.70
C VAL A 59 4.59 10.51 7.54
N THR A 60 5.12 10.07 8.69
CA THR A 60 4.41 9.16 9.61
C THR A 60 3.23 9.86 10.29
N VAL A 61 3.41 11.09 10.78
CA VAL A 61 2.36 11.87 11.45
C VAL A 61 1.18 12.11 10.51
N MET A 62 1.45 12.47 9.25
CA MET A 62 0.40 12.72 8.26
C MET A 62 -0.32 11.45 7.82
N ARG A 63 0.34 10.28 7.89
CA ARG A 63 -0.33 8.99 7.69
C ARG A 63 -1.26 8.62 8.84
N LEU A 64 -0.89 8.97 10.06
CA LEU A 64 -1.78 8.83 11.21
C LEU A 64 -2.99 9.78 11.08
N PHE A 65 -2.76 11.01 10.64
CA PHE A 65 -3.83 11.98 10.35
C PHE A 65 -4.77 11.45 9.26
N ASP A 66 -4.26 10.88 8.16
CA ASP A 66 -5.04 10.21 7.11
C ASP A 66 -5.94 9.10 7.68
N ALA A 67 -5.42 8.28 8.59
CA ALA A 67 -6.21 7.23 9.24
C ALA A 67 -7.37 7.77 10.10
N VAL A 68 -7.21 8.96 10.70
CA VAL A 68 -8.27 9.63 11.47
C VAL A 68 -9.30 10.29 10.55
N THR A 69 -8.87 10.84 9.42
CA THR A 69 -9.76 11.51 8.45
C THR A 69 -10.58 10.54 7.60
N ASP A 70 -10.10 9.31 7.36
CA ASP A 70 -10.80 8.28 6.58
C ASP A 70 -12.28 8.08 6.99
N PRO A 71 -12.61 7.82 8.29
CA PRO A 71 -14.00 7.61 8.71
C PRO A 71 -14.86 8.86 8.56
N VAL A 72 -14.29 10.04 8.80
CA VAL A 72 -15.02 11.32 8.72
C VAL A 72 -15.41 11.62 7.28
N ILE A 73 -14.46 11.47 6.36
CA ILE A 73 -14.67 11.69 4.93
C ILE A 73 -15.59 10.61 4.35
N GLY A 74 -15.43 9.35 4.76
CA GLY A 74 -16.34 8.27 4.39
C GLY A 74 -17.79 8.60 4.77
N ALA A 75 -18.02 9.07 6.00
CA ALA A 75 -19.34 9.46 6.46
C ALA A 75 -19.90 10.68 5.69
N LEU A 76 -19.04 11.62 5.30
CA LEU A 76 -19.44 12.77 4.49
C LEU A 76 -19.90 12.34 3.09
N ILE A 77 -19.14 11.46 2.43
CA ILE A 77 -19.49 10.89 1.13
C ILE A 77 -20.80 10.11 1.24
N ASP A 78 -20.97 9.32 2.30
CA ASP A 78 -22.16 8.47 2.50
C ASP A 78 -23.45 9.31 2.65
N LYS A 79 -23.37 10.49 3.26
CA LYS A 79 -24.51 11.40 3.41
C LYS A 79 -24.87 12.18 2.15
N THR A 80 -24.01 12.16 1.14
CA THR A 80 -24.21 12.97 -0.08
C THR A 80 -25.09 12.22 -1.08
N ASN A 81 -26.17 12.89 -1.50
CA ASN A 81 -27.09 12.45 -2.55
C ASN A 81 -27.40 13.63 -3.48
N GLY A 82 -26.36 14.17 -4.14
CA GLY A 82 -26.47 15.37 -4.96
C GLY A 82 -26.82 15.10 -6.44
N ARG A 83 -27.17 16.16 -7.18
CA ARG A 83 -27.44 16.13 -8.64
C ARG A 83 -26.26 15.59 -9.44
N PHE A 84 -25.02 15.78 -8.96
CA PHE A 84 -23.81 15.33 -9.62
C PHE A 84 -23.36 13.93 -9.20
N GLY A 85 -24.19 13.18 -8.50
CA GLY A 85 -23.87 11.88 -7.94
C GLY A 85 -23.29 11.97 -6.52
N LYS A 86 -22.82 10.83 -6.03
CA LYS A 86 -22.26 10.66 -4.69
C LYS A 86 -20.73 10.73 -4.69
N PHE A 87 -20.10 10.13 -5.70
CA PHE A 87 -18.64 9.95 -5.74
C PHE A 87 -17.93 10.97 -6.62
N ARG A 88 -18.50 11.31 -7.79
CA ARG A 88 -17.88 12.24 -8.77
C ARG A 88 -17.45 13.58 -8.19
N PRO A 89 -18.29 14.29 -7.40
CA PRO A 89 -17.89 15.58 -6.81
C PRO A 89 -16.65 15.45 -5.93
N TYR A 90 -16.55 14.38 -5.13
CA TYR A 90 -15.43 14.17 -4.21
C TYR A 90 -14.18 13.67 -4.90
N MET A 91 -14.29 12.93 -6.02
CA MET A 91 -13.14 12.57 -6.85
C MET A 91 -12.49 13.84 -7.43
N VAL A 92 -13.31 14.74 -8.00
CA VAL A 92 -12.82 15.99 -8.58
C VAL A 92 -12.32 16.95 -7.49
N LEU A 93 -13.08 17.14 -6.42
CA LEU A 93 -12.70 18.00 -5.29
C LEU A 93 -11.40 17.52 -4.63
N GLY A 94 -11.27 16.22 -4.40
CA GLY A 94 -10.07 15.62 -3.84
C GLY A 94 -8.84 15.86 -4.73
N ASN A 95 -8.97 15.68 -6.05
CA ASN A 95 -7.89 15.95 -6.99
C ASN A 95 -7.50 17.44 -7.02
N ILE A 96 -8.49 18.35 -7.02
CA ILE A 96 -8.24 19.81 -6.98
C ILE A 96 -7.54 20.20 -5.68
N ILE A 97 -7.99 19.70 -4.53
CA ILE A 97 -7.36 19.97 -3.23
C ILE A 97 -5.91 19.48 -3.25
N MET A 98 -5.63 18.26 -3.73
CA MET A 98 -4.26 17.75 -3.86
C MET A 98 -3.41 18.59 -4.79
N ALA A 99 -3.94 18.97 -5.96
CA ALA A 99 -3.22 19.81 -6.93
C ALA A 99 -2.86 21.17 -6.34
N VAL A 100 -3.84 21.89 -5.78
CA VAL A 100 -3.63 23.20 -5.16
C VAL A 100 -2.66 23.10 -3.99
N SER A 101 -2.84 22.10 -3.12
CA SER A 101 -1.93 21.87 -1.98
C SER A 101 -0.52 21.53 -2.44
N ALA A 102 -0.35 20.74 -3.52
CA ALA A 102 0.96 20.46 -4.09
C ALA A 102 1.63 21.74 -4.59
N PHE A 103 0.91 22.58 -5.34
CA PHE A 103 1.48 23.86 -5.78
C PHE A 103 1.82 24.78 -4.59
N LEU A 104 0.94 24.92 -3.61
CA LEU A 104 1.22 25.72 -2.42
C LEU A 104 2.41 25.16 -1.63
N LEU A 105 2.51 23.84 -1.50
CA LEU A 105 3.60 23.20 -0.75
C LEU A 105 4.94 23.36 -1.46
N TYR A 106 5.02 23.01 -2.76
CA TYR A 106 6.29 22.93 -3.47
C TYR A 106 6.73 24.27 -4.10
N PHE A 107 5.84 25.25 -4.26
CA PHE A 107 6.17 26.58 -4.80
C PHE A 107 5.90 27.70 -3.78
N GLY A 108 4.73 27.68 -3.12
CA GLY A 108 4.34 28.74 -2.19
C GLY A 108 5.24 28.83 -0.96
N THR A 109 5.63 27.69 -0.36
CA THR A 109 6.47 27.68 0.82
C THR A 109 7.88 28.23 0.59
N ARG A 110 8.39 28.18 -0.64
CA ARG A 110 9.69 28.79 -1.01
C ARG A 110 9.69 30.31 -0.97
N LEU A 111 8.53 30.94 -1.07
CA LEU A 111 8.40 32.39 -0.97
C LEU A 111 8.58 32.91 0.45
N ILE A 112 8.55 32.01 1.44
CA ILE A 112 8.75 32.36 2.85
C ILE A 112 10.26 32.54 3.10
N PRO A 113 10.71 33.72 3.59
CA PRO A 113 12.12 34.00 3.86
C PRO A 113 12.72 33.04 4.91
N ASP A 114 14.03 32.79 4.81
CA ASP A 114 14.78 31.96 5.78
C ASP A 114 14.73 32.52 7.21
N THR A 115 14.52 33.81 7.34
CA THR A 115 14.36 34.47 8.65
C THR A 115 13.07 34.07 9.37
N MET A 116 12.09 33.54 8.65
CA MET A 116 10.79 33.11 9.19
C MET A 116 10.65 31.58 9.20
N MET A 117 11.65 30.86 9.72
CA MET A 117 11.64 29.38 9.74
C MET A 117 10.40 28.81 10.41
N TRP A 118 9.89 29.43 11.50
CA TRP A 118 8.65 28.98 12.15
C TRP A 118 7.47 28.93 11.18
N LEU A 119 7.38 29.91 10.27
CA LEU A 119 6.31 29.97 9.26
C LEU A 119 6.49 28.88 8.18
N ARG A 120 7.73 28.54 7.81
CA ARG A 120 8.01 27.39 6.92
C ARG A 120 7.55 26.08 7.55
N TYR A 121 7.88 25.84 8.83
CA TYR A 121 7.43 24.65 9.55
C TYR A 121 5.89 24.57 9.61
N THR A 122 5.23 25.65 10.00
CA THR A 122 3.77 25.70 10.13
C THR A 122 3.08 25.54 8.77
N SER A 123 3.53 26.25 7.74
CA SER A 123 2.98 26.15 6.40
C SER A 123 3.14 24.74 5.82
N TYR A 124 4.32 24.13 6.03
CA TYR A 124 4.56 22.74 5.60
C TYR A 124 3.55 21.79 6.23
N VAL A 125 3.31 21.85 7.54
CA VAL A 125 2.34 21.00 8.25
C VAL A 125 0.92 21.23 7.76
N VAL A 126 0.47 22.48 7.72
CA VAL A 126 -0.92 22.83 7.38
C VAL A 126 -1.24 22.47 5.93
N ILE A 127 -0.36 22.80 4.99
CA ILE A 127 -0.58 22.50 3.57
C ILE A 127 -0.48 21.00 3.33
N TYR A 128 0.42 20.29 4.04
CA TYR A 128 0.51 18.83 3.96
C TYR A 128 -0.75 18.16 4.52
N ALA A 129 -1.31 18.65 5.63
CA ALA A 129 -2.58 18.15 6.16
C ALA A 129 -3.75 18.36 5.17
N LEU A 130 -3.81 19.53 4.51
CA LEU A 130 -4.80 19.81 3.47
C LEU A 130 -4.64 18.85 2.27
N TYR A 131 -3.41 18.60 1.85
CA TYR A 131 -3.10 17.63 0.82
C TYR A 131 -3.61 16.21 1.18
N VAL A 132 -3.39 15.77 2.43
CA VAL A 132 -3.88 14.48 2.93
C VAL A 132 -5.40 14.40 2.90
N ILE A 133 -6.12 15.48 3.25
CA ILE A 133 -7.58 15.53 3.15
C ILE A 133 -8.04 15.29 1.71
N GLY A 134 -7.40 15.94 0.72
CA GLY A 134 -7.69 15.71 -0.70
C GLY A 134 -7.42 14.26 -1.12
N TYR A 135 -6.32 13.68 -0.65
CA TYR A 135 -5.96 12.27 -0.87
C TYR A 135 -7.03 11.33 -0.29
N THR A 136 -7.50 11.58 0.93
CA THR A 136 -8.53 10.78 1.59
C THR A 136 -9.86 10.84 0.84
N PHE A 137 -10.26 12.00 0.28
CA PHE A 137 -11.45 12.11 -0.57
C PHE A 137 -11.37 11.14 -1.76
N GLN A 138 -10.28 11.16 -2.49
CA GLN A 138 -10.13 10.31 -3.68
C GLN A 138 -10.02 8.82 -3.35
N THR A 139 -9.24 8.45 -2.33
CA THR A 139 -9.08 7.03 -1.93
C THR A 139 -10.39 6.46 -1.38
N SER A 140 -11.16 7.23 -0.62
CA SER A 140 -12.48 6.81 -0.14
C SER A 140 -13.46 6.59 -1.29
N CYS A 141 -13.43 7.44 -2.33
CA CYS A 141 -14.23 7.23 -3.54
C CYS A 141 -13.82 5.97 -4.30
N THR A 142 -12.53 5.65 -4.39
CA THR A 142 -12.05 4.40 -5.02
C THR A 142 -12.60 3.17 -4.30
N ARG A 143 -12.55 3.16 -2.97
CA ARG A 143 -13.00 2.02 -2.15
C ARG A 143 -14.52 1.84 -2.19
N SER A 144 -15.27 2.93 -2.04
CA SER A 144 -16.73 2.88 -1.96
C SER A 144 -17.41 2.85 -3.33
N GLY A 145 -16.84 3.50 -4.34
CA GLY A 145 -17.46 3.60 -5.67
C GLY A 145 -17.56 2.27 -6.43
N GLN A 146 -16.73 1.28 -6.10
CA GLN A 146 -16.88 -0.07 -6.66
C GLN A 146 -18.24 -0.71 -6.32
N THR A 147 -18.87 -0.33 -5.22
CA THR A 147 -20.15 -0.90 -4.78
C THR A 147 -21.30 -0.53 -5.70
N VAL A 148 -21.25 0.68 -6.30
CA VAL A 148 -22.25 1.14 -7.27
C VAL A 148 -21.93 0.68 -8.69
N LEU A 149 -20.66 0.36 -8.96
CA LEU A 149 -20.21 -0.06 -10.27
C LEU A 149 -20.74 -1.44 -10.63
N THR A 150 -20.59 -2.41 -9.74
CA THR A 150 -21.07 -3.79 -9.94
C THR A 150 -21.29 -4.54 -8.63
N ASN A 151 -22.36 -5.33 -8.58
CA ASN A 151 -22.58 -6.36 -7.55
C ASN A 151 -22.43 -7.78 -8.10
N ASP A 152 -22.04 -7.95 -9.38
CA ASP A 152 -21.82 -9.25 -10.01
C ASP A 152 -20.55 -9.90 -9.41
N PRO A 153 -20.67 -11.10 -8.78
CA PRO A 153 -19.53 -11.81 -8.20
C PRO A 153 -18.43 -12.14 -9.21
N LYS A 154 -18.76 -12.23 -10.51
CA LYS A 154 -17.77 -12.49 -11.57
C LYS A 154 -16.98 -11.24 -11.95
N GLN A 155 -17.57 -10.07 -11.84
CA GLN A 155 -16.92 -8.80 -12.21
C GLN A 155 -16.07 -8.20 -11.07
N ARG A 156 -16.42 -8.45 -9.80
CA ARG A 156 -15.66 -7.93 -8.65
C ARG A 156 -14.18 -8.31 -8.66
N PRO A 157 -13.79 -9.57 -8.93
CA PRO A 157 -12.37 -9.93 -9.06
C PRO A 157 -11.67 -9.21 -10.21
N MET A 158 -12.36 -9.03 -11.35
CA MET A 158 -11.82 -8.28 -12.49
C MET A 158 -11.54 -6.81 -12.11
N PHE A 159 -12.48 -6.18 -11.40
CA PHE A 159 -12.27 -4.82 -10.89
C PHE A 159 -11.01 -4.72 -10.02
N THR A 160 -10.78 -5.70 -9.14
CA THR A 160 -9.59 -5.75 -8.27
C THR A 160 -8.30 -5.79 -9.10
N ILE A 161 -8.27 -6.60 -10.17
CA ILE A 161 -7.12 -6.68 -11.09
C ILE A 161 -6.88 -5.32 -11.78
N PHE A 162 -7.91 -4.71 -12.36
CA PHE A 162 -7.77 -3.40 -13.00
C PHE A 162 -7.38 -2.30 -12.02
N ASN A 163 -7.89 -2.34 -10.80
CA ASN A 163 -7.51 -1.41 -9.74
C ASN A 163 -6.05 -1.54 -9.34
N MET A 164 -5.53 -2.78 -9.28
CA MET A 164 -4.11 -3.06 -9.04
C MET A 164 -3.24 -2.56 -10.20
N VAL A 165 -3.62 -2.82 -11.44
CA VAL A 165 -2.91 -2.34 -12.63
C VAL A 165 -2.88 -0.81 -12.68
N ALA A 166 -4.01 -0.14 -12.42
CA ALA A 166 -4.08 1.31 -12.39
C ALA A 166 -3.18 1.91 -11.27
N SER A 167 -3.16 1.28 -10.10
CA SER A 167 -2.25 1.64 -9.00
C SER A 167 -0.79 1.54 -9.42
N MET A 168 -0.41 0.42 -10.05
CA MET A 168 0.96 0.21 -10.55
C MET A 168 1.35 1.22 -11.62
N LEU A 169 0.44 1.59 -12.52
CA LEU A 169 0.68 2.62 -13.54
C LEU A 169 0.90 3.99 -12.88
N GLY A 170 0.09 4.38 -11.90
CA GLY A 170 0.26 5.64 -11.18
C GLY A 170 1.58 5.73 -10.42
N MET A 171 1.91 4.71 -9.62
CA MET A 171 3.19 4.64 -8.90
C MET A 171 4.37 4.57 -9.87
N GLY A 172 4.27 3.70 -10.88
CA GLY A 172 5.31 3.47 -11.87
C GLY A 172 5.63 4.73 -12.65
N ALA A 173 4.64 5.50 -13.07
CA ALA A 173 4.86 6.75 -13.79
C ALA A 173 5.84 7.66 -13.03
N ILE A 174 5.64 7.86 -11.73
CA ILE A 174 6.51 8.70 -10.91
C ILE A 174 7.87 8.05 -10.67
N GLN A 175 7.90 6.76 -10.37
CA GLN A 175 9.16 6.03 -10.13
C GLN A 175 10.06 5.99 -11.38
N PHE A 176 9.48 5.96 -12.58
CA PHE A 176 10.25 6.02 -13.83
C PHE A 176 10.66 7.45 -14.21
N LEU A 177 9.77 8.44 -14.02
CA LEU A 177 10.05 9.82 -14.36
C LEU A 177 11.07 10.47 -13.42
N ALA A 178 11.03 10.16 -12.13
CA ALA A 178 11.85 10.81 -11.13
C ALA A 178 13.36 10.68 -11.37
N PRO A 179 13.95 9.49 -11.66
CA PRO A 179 15.38 9.40 -11.95
C PRO A 179 15.77 10.09 -13.28
N ILE A 180 14.86 10.12 -14.26
CA ILE A 180 15.09 10.83 -15.52
C ILE A 180 15.12 12.35 -15.28
N PHE A 181 14.20 12.86 -14.48
CA PHE A 181 14.15 14.30 -14.15
C PHE A 181 15.30 14.70 -13.24
N ARG A 182 15.66 13.84 -12.30
CA ARG A 182 16.87 14.02 -11.50
C ARG A 182 18.12 14.21 -12.36
N ALA A 183 18.31 13.36 -13.35
CA ALA A 183 19.46 13.42 -14.24
C ALA A 183 19.49 14.70 -15.12
N LYS A 184 18.32 15.27 -15.45
CA LYS A 184 18.21 16.45 -16.34
C LYS A 184 18.11 17.78 -15.59
N PHE A 185 17.42 17.83 -14.47
CA PHE A 185 16.99 19.08 -13.83
C PHE A 185 17.61 19.30 -12.44
N GLY A 186 18.28 18.28 -11.87
CA GLY A 186 18.95 18.37 -10.58
C GLY A 186 18.48 17.33 -9.59
N ASP A 187 19.23 17.17 -8.51
CA ASP A 187 19.00 16.12 -7.51
C ASP A 187 17.70 16.34 -6.73
N TYR A 188 17.23 15.29 -6.08
CA TYR A 188 16.01 15.29 -5.25
C TYR A 188 16.01 16.33 -4.12
N THR A 189 17.17 16.85 -3.77
CA THR A 189 17.37 17.91 -2.78
C THR A 189 17.30 19.33 -3.37
N THR A 190 17.08 19.45 -4.68
CA THR A 190 17.06 20.74 -5.38
C THR A 190 15.67 21.17 -5.78
N ALA A 191 15.42 22.49 -5.81
CA ALA A 191 14.15 23.06 -6.25
C ALA A 191 13.83 22.72 -7.71
N ALA A 192 14.84 22.72 -8.59
CA ALA A 192 14.68 22.49 -10.03
C ALA A 192 14.06 21.12 -10.36
N PHE A 193 14.35 20.07 -9.57
CA PHE A 193 13.69 18.77 -9.70
C PHE A 193 12.17 18.89 -9.50
N PHE A 194 11.75 19.59 -8.45
CA PHE A 194 10.32 19.74 -8.12
C PHE A 194 9.60 20.66 -9.08
N ASP A 195 10.28 21.66 -9.65
CA ASP A 195 9.70 22.58 -10.64
C ASP A 195 9.17 21.83 -11.87
N MET A 196 9.81 20.73 -12.26
CA MET A 196 9.36 19.89 -13.36
C MET A 196 8.47 18.74 -12.91
N MET A 197 8.79 18.12 -11.77
CA MET A 197 8.08 16.92 -11.31
C MET A 197 6.64 17.20 -10.89
N ILE A 198 6.40 18.32 -10.18
CA ILE A 198 5.08 18.61 -9.63
C ILE A 198 4.05 18.95 -10.72
N PRO A 199 4.27 19.87 -11.68
CA PRO A 199 3.31 20.15 -12.73
C PRO A 199 2.94 18.90 -13.55
N ILE A 200 3.94 18.09 -13.92
CA ILE A 200 3.71 16.86 -14.70
C ILE A 200 2.90 15.85 -13.90
N SER A 201 3.19 15.68 -12.62
CA SER A 201 2.43 14.79 -11.75
C SER A 201 0.97 15.24 -11.60
N VAL A 202 0.74 16.54 -11.44
CA VAL A 202 -0.62 17.12 -11.37
C VAL A 202 -1.38 16.88 -12.67
N ILE A 203 -0.75 17.06 -13.83
CA ILE A 203 -1.37 16.82 -15.14
C ILE A 203 -1.73 15.34 -15.29
N ILE A 204 -0.79 14.42 -14.99
CA ILE A 204 -1.05 12.97 -15.07
C ILE A 204 -2.21 12.58 -14.16
N SER A 205 -2.20 13.02 -12.90
CA SER A 205 -3.26 12.70 -11.94
C SER A 205 -4.61 13.28 -12.36
N ALA A 206 -4.64 14.52 -12.88
CA ALA A 206 -5.88 15.14 -13.37
C ALA A 206 -6.46 14.36 -14.56
N LEU A 207 -5.62 13.97 -15.53
CA LEU A 207 -6.06 13.16 -16.68
C LEU A 207 -6.64 11.81 -16.24
N LEU A 208 -5.96 11.11 -15.32
CA LEU A 208 -6.43 9.84 -14.77
C LEU A 208 -7.75 10.04 -14.00
N THR A 209 -7.90 11.13 -13.25
CA THR A 209 -9.16 11.43 -12.55
C THR A 209 -10.30 11.71 -13.52
N VAL A 210 -10.07 12.42 -14.62
CA VAL A 210 -11.08 12.64 -15.67
C VAL A 210 -11.54 11.31 -16.26
N LEU A 211 -10.61 10.43 -16.62
CA LEU A 211 -10.94 9.09 -17.11
C LEU A 211 -11.77 8.30 -16.11
N ALA A 212 -11.41 8.36 -14.82
CA ALA A 212 -12.14 7.68 -13.76
C ALA A 212 -13.56 8.23 -13.56
N VAL A 213 -13.74 9.54 -13.64
CA VAL A 213 -15.06 10.18 -13.59
C VAL A 213 -15.93 9.74 -14.77
N ILE A 214 -15.37 9.65 -15.97
CA ILE A 214 -16.07 9.09 -17.14
C ILE A 214 -16.47 7.64 -16.87
N GLY A 215 -15.59 6.84 -16.27
CA GLY A 215 -15.83 5.43 -15.94
C GLY A 215 -17.00 5.21 -15.00
N ILE A 216 -17.22 6.09 -14.00
CA ILE A 216 -18.31 5.94 -13.03
C ILE A 216 -19.58 6.73 -13.40
N TRP A 217 -19.52 7.58 -14.42
CA TRP A 217 -20.57 8.58 -14.74
C TRP A 217 -21.98 8.02 -14.76
N GLU A 218 -22.21 6.91 -15.46
CA GLU A 218 -23.54 6.29 -15.61
C GLU A 218 -24.00 5.58 -14.34
N LYS A 219 -23.07 5.14 -13.49
CA LYS A 219 -23.35 4.33 -12.30
C LYS A 219 -23.47 5.17 -11.01
N ASP A 220 -22.92 6.37 -10.99
CA ASP A 220 -23.01 7.27 -9.84
C ASP A 220 -24.34 8.02 -9.82
N GLN A 221 -25.42 7.25 -9.63
CA GLN A 221 -26.82 7.72 -9.59
C GLN A 221 -27.58 7.03 -8.47
N PRO A 222 -28.60 7.69 -7.86
CA PRO A 222 -29.35 7.16 -6.72
C PRO A 222 -29.91 5.75 -6.91
N LYS A 223 -30.28 5.38 -8.14
CA LYS A 223 -30.83 4.04 -8.47
C LYS A 223 -29.85 2.89 -8.21
N TYR A 224 -28.56 3.16 -8.11
CA TYR A 224 -27.52 2.16 -7.84
C TYR A 224 -26.99 2.24 -6.40
N PHE A 225 -27.43 3.20 -5.61
CA PHE A 225 -27.01 3.35 -4.21
C PHE A 225 -27.70 2.32 -3.33
N GLY A 226 -26.96 1.75 -2.38
CA GLY A 226 -27.51 0.76 -1.45
C GLY A 226 -27.59 -0.68 -1.99
N LEU A 227 -27.19 -0.94 -3.24
CA LEU A 227 -27.08 -2.29 -3.76
C LEU A 227 -25.88 -3.00 -3.11
N GLY A 228 -26.12 -3.61 -1.96
CA GLY A 228 -25.10 -4.29 -1.14
C GLY A 228 -24.69 -3.54 0.13
N SER A 229 -25.46 -2.57 0.56
CA SER A 229 -25.28 -1.95 1.87
C SER A 229 -25.81 -2.91 2.95
N GLU A 230 -24.91 -3.70 3.52
CA GLU A 230 -25.12 -4.25 4.86
C GLU A 230 -25.20 -3.07 5.83
N GLU A 231 -26.13 -3.11 6.79
CA GLU A 231 -26.25 -2.07 7.81
C GLU A 231 -24.90 -1.87 8.47
N LYS A 232 -24.32 -0.67 8.35
CA LYS A 232 -23.06 -0.31 9.02
C LYS A 232 -23.34 -0.27 10.52
N GLN A 233 -23.05 -1.34 11.24
CA GLN A 233 -23.01 -1.30 12.70
C GLN A 233 -22.03 -0.21 13.12
N LYS A 234 -22.51 0.74 13.91
CA LYS A 234 -21.71 1.80 14.54
C LYS A 234 -20.89 1.15 15.66
N ILE A 235 -19.69 0.70 15.34
CA ILE A 235 -18.78 0.09 16.30
C ILE A 235 -18.01 1.19 17.04
N ARG A 236 -17.97 1.10 18.37
CA ARG A 236 -17.22 2.03 19.23
C ARG A 236 -15.72 1.70 19.17
N ILE A 237 -14.86 2.69 19.36
CA ILE A 237 -13.40 2.51 19.36
C ILE A 237 -12.95 1.44 20.39
N SER A 238 -13.64 1.35 21.52
CA SER A 238 -13.38 0.32 22.54
C SER A 238 -13.58 -1.11 22.02
N GLU A 239 -14.52 -1.31 21.09
CA GLU A 239 -14.81 -2.61 20.49
C GLU A 239 -13.68 -3.05 19.53
N TYR A 240 -13.04 -2.10 18.83
CA TYR A 240 -11.84 -2.38 18.02
C TYR A 240 -10.71 -2.99 18.88
N VAL A 241 -10.49 -2.42 20.07
CA VAL A 241 -9.46 -2.92 20.99
C VAL A 241 -9.82 -4.30 21.54
N ALA A 242 -11.10 -4.54 21.84
CA ALA A 242 -11.59 -5.84 22.29
C ALA A 242 -11.38 -6.93 21.22
N ILE A 243 -11.80 -6.63 19.97
CA ILE A 243 -11.61 -7.55 18.84
C ILE A 243 -10.12 -7.87 18.63
N MET A 244 -9.25 -6.86 18.68
CA MET A 244 -7.79 -7.08 18.56
C MET A 244 -7.24 -7.98 19.67
N LYS A 245 -7.75 -7.89 20.90
CA LYS A 245 -7.30 -8.71 22.01
C LYS A 245 -7.78 -10.16 21.90
N GLU A 246 -8.97 -10.38 21.41
CA GLU A 246 -9.64 -11.68 21.42
C GLU A 246 -9.42 -12.48 20.14
N ASN A 247 -9.37 -11.83 18.97
CA ASN A 247 -9.12 -12.47 17.69
C ASN A 247 -7.61 -12.74 17.48
N LYS A 248 -7.14 -13.90 17.98
CA LYS A 248 -5.73 -14.32 17.86
C LYS A 248 -5.23 -14.40 16.41
N PRO A 249 -5.99 -15.01 15.45
CA PRO A 249 -5.59 -15.03 14.04
C PRO A 249 -5.40 -13.64 13.46
N LEU A 250 -6.29 -12.69 13.74
CA LEU A 250 -6.16 -11.31 13.28
C LEU A 250 -4.87 -10.66 13.78
N ARG A 251 -4.55 -10.78 15.06
CA ARG A 251 -3.28 -10.25 15.61
C ARG A 251 -2.05 -10.83 14.92
N ARG A 252 -2.05 -12.15 14.65
CA ARG A 252 -0.96 -12.80 13.92
C ARG A 252 -0.87 -12.30 12.49
N LEU A 253 -2.00 -12.13 11.84
CA LEU A 253 -2.06 -11.57 10.47
C LEU A 253 -1.59 -10.12 10.42
N MET A 254 -1.95 -9.29 11.41
CA MET A 254 -1.49 -7.90 11.49
C MET A 254 0.04 -7.82 11.63
N VAL A 255 0.64 -8.66 12.47
CA VAL A 255 2.11 -8.72 12.60
C VAL A 255 2.75 -9.17 11.28
N ALA A 256 2.18 -10.17 10.61
CA ALA A 256 2.70 -10.64 9.33
C ALA A 256 2.58 -9.58 8.22
N GLY A 257 1.43 -8.92 8.13
CA GLY A 257 1.22 -7.82 7.17
C GLY A 257 2.15 -6.64 7.44
N ALA A 258 2.29 -6.26 8.72
CA ALA A 258 3.23 -5.23 9.15
C ALA A 258 4.67 -5.56 8.73
N GLY A 259 5.11 -6.81 8.94
CA GLY A 259 6.44 -7.26 8.53
C GLY A 259 6.65 -7.19 7.02
N CYS A 260 5.70 -7.69 6.22
CA CYS A 260 5.78 -7.62 4.77
C CYS A 260 5.85 -6.17 4.26
N LYS A 261 5.01 -5.27 4.81
CA LYS A 261 4.97 -3.85 4.40
C LYS A 261 6.19 -3.07 4.85
N LEU A 262 6.67 -3.28 6.06
CA LEU A 262 7.89 -2.62 6.55
C LEU A 262 9.10 -3.01 5.69
N ALA A 263 9.26 -4.29 5.43
CA ALA A 263 10.35 -4.79 4.57
C ALA A 263 10.30 -4.16 3.18
N LEU A 264 9.13 -4.15 2.54
CA LEU A 264 8.93 -3.50 1.24
C LEU A 264 9.24 -2.00 1.31
N ALA A 265 8.65 -1.29 2.27
CA ALA A 265 8.76 0.17 2.35
C ALA A 265 10.19 0.65 2.62
N ILE A 266 11.00 -0.11 3.38
CA ILE A 266 12.41 0.24 3.64
C ILE A 266 13.31 -0.20 2.49
N ALA A 267 13.16 -1.43 1.98
CA ALA A 267 14.00 -1.93 0.88
C ALA A 267 13.83 -1.14 -0.43
N THR A 268 12.66 -0.55 -0.65
CA THR A 268 12.38 0.30 -1.83
C THR A 268 12.44 1.80 -1.53
N ASN A 269 12.87 2.19 -0.32
CA ASN A 269 12.99 3.60 0.05
C ASN A 269 14.02 4.32 -0.82
N GLY A 270 13.62 5.44 -1.43
CA GLY A 270 14.47 6.19 -2.36
C GLY A 270 15.79 6.63 -1.76
N THR A 271 15.81 7.05 -0.49
CA THR A 271 17.05 7.47 0.20
C THR A 271 18.01 6.29 0.41
N VAL A 272 17.47 5.12 0.78
CA VAL A 272 18.29 3.89 0.93
C VAL A 272 18.90 3.51 -0.41
N LEU A 273 18.15 3.61 -1.50
CA LEU A 273 18.63 3.32 -2.85
C LEU A 273 19.62 4.39 -3.36
N CYS A 274 19.47 5.66 -2.97
CA CYS A 274 20.46 6.72 -3.23
C CYS A 274 21.80 6.39 -2.54
N MET A 275 21.78 5.98 -1.29
CA MET A 275 22.98 5.58 -0.57
C MET A 275 23.62 4.33 -1.19
N LEU A 276 22.82 3.33 -1.55
CA LEU A 276 23.31 2.08 -2.14
C LEU A 276 23.93 2.33 -3.52
N TYR A 277 23.14 2.86 -4.48
CA TYR A 277 23.57 2.98 -5.87
C TYR A 277 24.39 4.25 -6.14
N GLY A 278 24.11 5.34 -5.43
CA GLY A 278 24.81 6.61 -5.54
C GLY A 278 26.09 6.63 -4.71
N SER A 279 25.95 6.70 -3.39
CA SER A 279 27.11 6.92 -2.50
C SER A 279 28.07 5.73 -2.44
N MET A 280 27.54 4.49 -2.29
CA MET A 280 28.42 3.31 -2.22
C MET A 280 28.93 2.90 -3.59
N MET A 281 28.06 2.73 -4.59
CA MET A 281 28.44 2.22 -5.90
C MET A 281 28.90 3.32 -6.87
N GLY A 282 28.69 4.60 -6.54
CA GLY A 282 29.14 5.75 -7.32
C GLY A 282 28.42 5.95 -8.66
N ASN A 283 27.28 5.27 -8.89
CA ASN A 283 26.57 5.35 -10.17
C ASN A 283 25.06 5.18 -10.02
N TYR A 284 24.41 6.15 -9.38
CA TYR A 284 22.95 6.12 -9.20
C TYR A 284 22.20 6.03 -10.53
N ASN A 285 22.52 6.89 -11.49
CA ASN A 285 21.80 6.98 -12.76
C ASN A 285 21.93 5.70 -13.60
N GLY A 286 23.09 5.07 -13.57
CA GLY A 286 23.35 3.84 -14.33
C GLY A 286 22.84 2.56 -13.65
N LEU A 287 22.52 2.61 -12.34
CA LEU A 287 22.13 1.42 -11.58
C LEU A 287 20.66 1.43 -11.15
N TYR A 288 20.13 2.57 -10.70
CA TYR A 288 18.79 2.61 -10.10
C TYR A 288 17.70 2.10 -11.04
N LEU A 289 17.58 2.73 -12.21
CA LEU A 289 16.53 2.38 -13.17
C LEU A 289 16.66 0.96 -13.73
N PRO A 290 17.84 0.49 -14.18
CA PRO A 290 18.01 -0.91 -14.60
C PRO A 290 17.71 -1.93 -13.48
N MET A 291 18.14 -1.66 -12.24
CA MET A 291 17.85 -2.56 -11.11
C MET A 291 16.37 -2.59 -10.75
N MET A 292 15.67 -1.47 -10.86
CA MET A 292 14.23 -1.40 -10.67
C MET A 292 13.49 -2.21 -11.75
N ILE A 293 13.88 -2.05 -13.02
CA ILE A 293 13.32 -2.84 -14.13
C ILE A 293 13.59 -4.34 -13.92
N ALA A 294 14.82 -4.70 -13.56
CA ALA A 294 15.16 -6.09 -13.24
C ALA A 294 14.27 -6.63 -12.11
N GLY A 295 14.09 -5.87 -11.03
CA GLY A 295 13.19 -6.24 -9.93
C GLY A 295 11.77 -6.55 -10.40
N TYR A 296 11.18 -5.72 -11.25
CA TYR A 296 9.83 -5.95 -11.81
C TYR A 296 9.79 -7.17 -12.76
N VAL A 297 10.81 -7.35 -13.59
CA VAL A 297 10.92 -8.53 -14.47
C VAL A 297 10.99 -9.82 -13.65
N PHE A 298 11.80 -9.85 -12.60
CA PHE A 298 11.83 -10.98 -11.67
C PHE A 298 10.52 -11.16 -10.88
N SER A 299 9.75 -10.08 -10.61
CA SER A 299 8.48 -10.18 -9.88
C SER A 299 7.38 -10.87 -10.69
N ALA A 300 7.36 -10.71 -12.00
CA ALA A 300 6.30 -11.24 -12.86
C ALA A 300 6.06 -12.75 -12.69
N PRO A 301 7.07 -13.64 -12.76
CA PRO A 301 6.86 -15.07 -12.49
C PRO A 301 6.41 -15.34 -11.05
N PHE A 302 6.88 -14.56 -10.07
CA PHE A 302 6.47 -14.77 -8.67
C PHE A 302 5.01 -14.43 -8.41
N PHE A 303 4.41 -13.45 -9.09
CA PHE A 303 2.96 -13.23 -9.02
C PHE A 303 2.18 -14.47 -9.45
N VAL A 304 2.58 -15.11 -10.53
CA VAL A 304 1.92 -16.34 -11.00
C VAL A 304 2.15 -17.51 -10.02
N LEU A 305 3.38 -17.66 -9.54
CA LEU A 305 3.75 -18.74 -8.61
C LEU A 305 3.06 -18.60 -7.26
N THR A 306 2.95 -17.38 -6.71
CA THR A 306 2.25 -17.13 -5.44
C THR A 306 0.77 -17.45 -5.55
N VAL A 307 0.09 -17.06 -6.65
CA VAL A 307 -1.31 -17.37 -6.88
C VAL A 307 -1.52 -18.88 -7.00
N ARG A 308 -0.73 -19.57 -7.83
CA ARG A 308 -0.81 -21.04 -7.99
C ARG A 308 -0.56 -21.78 -6.69
N THR A 309 0.44 -21.34 -5.91
CA THR A 309 0.74 -21.93 -4.60
C THR A 309 -0.39 -21.69 -3.61
N SER A 310 -0.98 -20.49 -3.62
CA SER A 310 -2.14 -20.16 -2.76
C SER A 310 -3.36 -21.01 -3.10
N GLN A 311 -3.64 -21.24 -4.38
CA GLN A 311 -4.75 -22.08 -4.82
C GLN A 311 -4.54 -23.55 -4.44
N LYS A 312 -3.31 -24.05 -4.53
CA LYS A 312 -2.99 -25.47 -4.28
C LYS A 312 -2.77 -25.80 -2.80
N HIS A 313 -2.12 -24.92 -2.05
CA HIS A 313 -1.67 -25.19 -0.68
C HIS A 313 -2.17 -24.17 0.35
N GLY A 314 -3.01 -23.22 -0.06
CA GLY A 314 -3.53 -22.14 0.77
C GLY A 314 -2.62 -20.92 0.87
N GLN A 315 -3.21 -19.79 1.26
CA GLN A 315 -2.53 -18.48 1.31
C GLN A 315 -1.38 -18.45 2.31
N LYS A 316 -1.55 -19.05 3.50
CA LYS A 316 -0.49 -19.18 4.52
C LYS A 316 0.75 -19.87 3.97
N ALA A 317 0.59 -20.99 3.27
CA ALA A 317 1.70 -21.77 2.71
C ALA A 317 2.46 -20.97 1.64
N SER A 318 1.74 -20.26 0.78
CA SER A 318 2.32 -19.38 -0.23
C SER A 318 3.12 -18.25 0.41
N LEU A 319 2.50 -17.50 1.33
CA LEU A 319 3.17 -16.41 2.05
C LEU A 319 4.44 -16.89 2.76
N THR A 320 4.36 -17.99 3.51
CA THR A 320 5.51 -18.54 4.25
C THR A 320 6.64 -18.96 3.33
N ARG A 321 6.32 -19.63 2.21
CA ARG A 321 7.32 -20.12 1.26
C ARG A 321 8.09 -18.97 0.61
N TYR A 322 7.39 -17.96 0.08
CA TYR A 322 8.04 -16.90 -0.70
C TYR A 322 8.68 -15.82 0.18
N VAL A 323 8.12 -15.53 1.36
CA VAL A 323 8.81 -14.70 2.36
C VAL A 323 10.08 -15.41 2.88
N GLY A 324 10.02 -16.73 3.08
CA GLY A 324 11.22 -17.53 3.42
C GLY A 324 12.28 -17.49 2.32
N LEU A 325 11.88 -17.60 1.05
CA LEU A 325 12.79 -17.45 -0.08
C LEU A 325 13.42 -16.05 -0.12
N ALA A 326 12.63 -14.99 0.06
CA ALA A 326 13.14 -13.63 0.12
C ALA A 326 14.18 -13.45 1.23
N LEU A 327 13.92 -13.99 2.41
CA LEU A 327 14.83 -13.96 3.55
C LEU A 327 16.18 -14.62 3.20
N VAL A 328 16.15 -15.83 2.62
CA VAL A 328 17.37 -16.56 2.22
C VAL A 328 18.16 -15.79 1.15
N MET A 329 17.50 -15.25 0.15
CA MET A 329 18.15 -14.46 -0.90
C MET A 329 18.80 -13.19 -0.33
N TYR A 330 18.12 -12.51 0.60
CA TYR A 330 18.66 -11.29 1.23
C TYR A 330 19.80 -11.56 2.22
N VAL A 331 19.88 -12.75 2.82
CA VAL A 331 21.09 -13.19 3.52
C VAL A 331 22.28 -13.24 2.54
N GLY A 332 22.06 -13.73 1.32
CA GLY A 332 23.07 -13.71 0.25
C GLY A 332 23.44 -12.29 -0.19
N VAL A 333 22.44 -11.40 -0.38
CA VAL A 333 22.67 -9.98 -0.69
C VAL A 333 23.47 -9.29 0.42
N PHE A 334 23.11 -9.53 1.68
CA PHE A 334 23.85 -9.01 2.83
C PHE A 334 25.31 -9.47 2.85
N ALA A 335 25.54 -10.77 2.68
CA ALA A 335 26.89 -11.33 2.61
C ALA A 335 27.70 -10.69 1.45
N LEU A 336 27.09 -10.53 0.28
CA LEU A 336 27.72 -9.91 -0.86
C LEU A 336 28.11 -8.45 -0.60
N LEU A 337 27.20 -7.65 -0.04
CA LEU A 337 27.44 -6.24 0.30
C LEU A 337 28.48 -6.08 1.43
N MET A 338 28.64 -7.06 2.31
CA MET A 338 29.69 -7.08 3.32
C MET A 338 31.10 -7.08 2.70
N PHE A 339 31.29 -7.73 1.56
CA PHE A 339 32.58 -7.75 0.84
C PHE A 339 32.85 -6.46 0.07
N TRP A 340 31.85 -5.59 -0.14
CA TRP A 340 32.06 -4.31 -0.80
C TRP A 340 33.07 -3.43 -0.04
N LYS A 341 34.00 -2.83 -0.80
CA LYS A 341 35.01 -1.88 -0.29
C LYS A 341 35.10 -0.68 -1.25
N PRO A 342 35.19 0.56 -0.72
CA PRO A 342 35.35 1.74 -1.57
C PRO A 342 36.62 1.65 -2.42
N GLY A 343 36.54 1.99 -3.71
CA GLY A 343 37.67 2.02 -4.64
C GLY A 343 38.14 0.65 -5.18
N VAL A 344 37.51 -0.46 -4.81
CA VAL A 344 37.86 -1.80 -5.30
C VAL A 344 36.94 -2.20 -6.44
N ALA A 345 37.43 -2.21 -7.68
CA ALA A 345 36.61 -2.45 -8.88
C ALA A 345 35.95 -3.83 -8.94
N GLY A 346 36.58 -4.88 -8.39
CA GLY A 346 36.05 -6.26 -8.45
C GLY A 346 34.83 -6.54 -7.56
N VAL A 347 34.55 -5.70 -6.61
CA VAL A 347 33.44 -5.81 -5.65
C VAL A 347 32.44 -4.65 -5.75
N ASN A 348 32.36 -4.04 -6.93
CA ASN A 348 31.42 -2.96 -7.23
C ASN A 348 30.41 -3.38 -8.31
N LEU A 349 29.19 -2.85 -8.25
CA LEU A 349 28.17 -3.10 -9.27
C LEU A 349 28.51 -2.32 -10.55
N SER A 350 28.59 -3.02 -11.67
CA SER A 350 28.80 -2.43 -12.97
C SER A 350 27.99 -3.17 -14.03
N LEU A 351 27.12 -2.44 -14.72
CA LEU A 351 26.35 -2.99 -15.84
C LEU A 351 27.08 -2.85 -17.18
N SER A 352 28.07 -1.96 -17.26
CA SER A 352 28.90 -1.77 -18.44
C SER A 352 30.03 -2.84 -18.56
N SER A 353 30.50 -3.34 -17.42
CA SER A 353 31.44 -4.43 -17.32
C SER A 353 30.91 -5.47 -16.34
N LEU A 354 30.15 -6.44 -16.85
CA LEU A 354 29.52 -7.49 -16.03
C LEU A 354 30.61 -8.31 -15.34
N ASN A 355 30.77 -8.09 -14.04
CA ASN A 355 31.61 -8.89 -13.18
C ASN A 355 30.79 -9.92 -12.39
N ILE A 356 31.44 -10.93 -11.80
CA ILE A 356 30.79 -11.98 -11.01
C ILE A 356 29.96 -11.37 -9.84
N TYR A 357 30.46 -10.29 -9.23
CA TYR A 357 29.79 -9.59 -8.14
C TYR A 357 28.44 -9.03 -8.60
N THR A 358 28.39 -8.38 -9.76
CA THR A 358 27.16 -7.84 -10.35
C THR A 358 26.17 -8.94 -10.71
N ILE A 359 26.62 -10.03 -11.32
CA ILE A 359 25.78 -11.17 -11.69
C ILE A 359 25.15 -11.79 -10.44
N LEU A 360 25.94 -12.06 -9.41
CA LEU A 360 25.46 -12.61 -8.15
C LEU A 360 24.48 -11.66 -7.46
N PHE A 361 24.77 -10.34 -7.45
CA PHE A 361 23.86 -9.35 -6.88
C PHE A 361 22.53 -9.33 -7.62
N VAL A 362 22.54 -9.27 -8.95
CA VAL A 362 21.31 -9.23 -9.77
C VAL A 362 20.45 -10.47 -9.56
N LEU A 363 21.06 -11.65 -9.48
CA LEU A 363 20.35 -12.91 -9.25
C LEU A 363 19.75 -12.97 -7.84
N LEU A 364 20.57 -12.73 -6.80
CA LEU A 364 20.10 -12.78 -5.41
C LEU A 364 19.06 -11.70 -5.11
N PHE A 365 19.36 -10.47 -5.52
CA PHE A 365 18.45 -9.34 -5.37
C PHE A 365 17.17 -9.56 -6.18
N GLY A 366 17.27 -9.94 -7.48
CA GLY A 366 16.12 -10.10 -8.34
C GLY A 366 15.16 -11.19 -7.87
N ILE A 367 15.68 -12.37 -7.49
CA ILE A 367 14.85 -13.45 -6.92
C ILE A 367 14.23 -13.01 -5.59
N GLY A 368 15.03 -12.41 -4.71
CA GLY A 368 14.55 -11.89 -3.43
C GLY A 368 13.48 -10.82 -3.62
N TYR A 369 13.75 -9.83 -4.49
CA TYR A 369 12.81 -8.76 -4.83
C TYR A 369 11.50 -9.33 -5.38
N GLY A 370 11.57 -10.22 -6.36
CA GLY A 370 10.38 -10.85 -6.94
C GLY A 370 9.53 -11.58 -5.90
N ALA A 371 10.16 -12.33 -5.03
CA ALA A 371 9.50 -13.10 -3.98
C ALA A 371 8.80 -12.19 -2.96
N TYR A 372 9.47 -11.17 -2.41
CA TYR A 372 8.84 -10.31 -1.40
C TYR A 372 7.84 -9.33 -2.00
N TYR A 373 8.08 -8.83 -3.21
CA TYR A 373 7.16 -7.91 -3.87
C TYR A 373 5.82 -8.59 -4.18
N ALA A 374 5.85 -9.83 -4.66
CA ALA A 374 4.64 -10.62 -4.91
C ALA A 374 3.89 -11.02 -3.63
N THR A 375 4.54 -11.00 -2.46
CA THR A 375 3.92 -11.37 -1.18
C THR A 375 3.49 -10.18 -0.33
N ALA A 376 3.87 -8.97 -0.69
CA ALA A 376 3.63 -7.77 0.13
C ALA A 376 2.16 -7.53 0.47
N ASP A 377 1.25 -7.80 -0.47
CA ASP A 377 -0.20 -7.61 -0.32
C ASP A 377 -0.97 -8.91 -0.04
N MET A 378 -0.30 -10.05 0.06
CA MET A 378 -0.94 -11.34 0.37
C MET A 378 -1.69 -11.39 1.70
N PRO A 379 -1.30 -10.67 2.76
CA PRO A 379 -2.08 -10.62 4.00
C PRO A 379 -3.46 -9.96 3.84
N ILE A 380 -3.68 -9.10 2.81
CA ILE A 380 -4.93 -8.36 2.63
C ILE A 380 -6.14 -9.30 2.44
N PRO A 381 -6.15 -10.25 1.48
CA PRO A 381 -7.27 -11.17 1.33
C PRO A 381 -7.46 -12.11 2.54
N MET A 382 -6.41 -12.38 3.33
CA MET A 382 -6.51 -13.19 4.54
C MET A 382 -7.29 -12.50 5.68
N VAL A 383 -7.56 -11.18 5.57
CA VAL A 383 -8.42 -10.45 6.51
C VAL A 383 -9.86 -10.97 6.45
N ALA A 384 -10.32 -11.43 5.29
CA ALA A 384 -11.64 -12.05 5.13
C ALA A 384 -11.77 -13.32 5.99
N ASP A 385 -10.74 -14.17 6.01
CA ASP A 385 -10.71 -15.37 6.86
C ASP A 385 -10.81 -15.01 8.35
N CYS A 386 -10.15 -13.91 8.76
CA CYS A 386 -10.26 -13.41 10.14
C CYS A 386 -11.65 -12.86 10.46
N SER A 387 -12.36 -12.30 9.49
CA SER A 387 -13.75 -11.85 9.63
C SER A 387 -14.70 -13.04 9.77
N ASP A 388 -14.53 -14.09 8.96
CA ASP A 388 -15.30 -15.32 9.06
C ASP A 388 -15.08 -16.00 10.42
N TYR A 389 -13.83 -16.00 10.91
CA TYR A 389 -13.50 -16.50 12.26
C TYR A 389 -14.15 -15.65 13.36
N GLU A 390 -14.23 -14.33 13.20
CA GLU A 390 -14.92 -13.49 14.20
C GLU A 390 -16.41 -13.79 14.24
N THR A 391 -17.04 -13.95 13.08
CA THR A 391 -18.45 -14.39 12.99
C THR A 391 -18.65 -15.75 13.64
N TYR A 392 -17.74 -16.69 13.40
CA TYR A 392 -17.76 -18.03 14.04
C TYR A 392 -17.64 -17.92 15.57
N ARG A 393 -16.73 -17.05 16.08
CA ARG A 393 -16.44 -16.89 17.51
C ARG A 393 -17.53 -16.15 18.27
N SER A 394 -17.96 -15.00 17.76
CA SER A 394 -18.81 -14.04 18.46
C SER A 394 -20.23 -13.87 17.87
N GLY A 395 -20.48 -14.42 16.70
CA GLY A 395 -21.71 -14.17 15.93
C GLY A 395 -21.74 -12.80 15.22
N ASN A 396 -20.73 -11.94 15.46
CA ASN A 396 -20.68 -10.60 14.88
C ASN A 396 -20.06 -10.63 13.48
N TYR A 397 -20.82 -10.24 12.47
CA TYR A 397 -20.32 -10.06 11.12
C TYR A 397 -19.82 -8.63 10.93
N ILE A 398 -18.50 -8.42 11.00
CA ILE A 398 -17.86 -7.10 11.02
C ILE A 398 -16.67 -6.98 10.05
N PRO A 399 -16.83 -7.35 8.76
CA PRO A 399 -15.71 -7.33 7.80
C PRO A 399 -15.11 -5.94 7.60
N GLY A 400 -15.93 -4.88 7.66
CA GLY A 400 -15.47 -3.50 7.53
C GLY A 400 -14.52 -3.09 8.65
N VAL A 401 -14.79 -3.51 9.89
CA VAL A 401 -13.92 -3.25 11.05
C VAL A 401 -12.59 -3.94 10.90
N MET A 402 -12.60 -5.22 10.48
CA MET A 402 -11.39 -6.00 10.24
C MET A 402 -10.52 -5.35 9.18
N GLY A 403 -11.10 -4.92 8.06
CA GLY A 403 -10.40 -4.20 7.00
C GLY A 403 -9.82 -2.87 7.46
N THR A 404 -10.57 -2.10 8.27
CA THR A 404 -10.11 -0.81 8.80
C THR A 404 -8.93 -0.98 9.77
N LEU A 405 -8.99 -1.96 10.68
CA LEU A 405 -7.90 -2.27 11.60
C LEU A 405 -6.63 -2.66 10.85
N PHE A 406 -6.75 -3.52 9.85
CA PHE A 406 -5.61 -3.93 9.03
C PHE A 406 -5.03 -2.74 8.24
N SER A 407 -5.89 -1.92 7.63
CA SER A 407 -5.47 -0.72 6.88
C SER A 407 -4.75 0.31 7.77
N LEU A 408 -5.21 0.48 9.02
CA LEU A 408 -4.55 1.36 9.98
C LEU A 408 -3.09 0.90 10.25
N VAL A 409 -2.90 -0.39 10.51
CA VAL A 409 -1.56 -0.95 10.74
C VAL A 409 -0.70 -0.84 9.48
N ASP A 410 -1.25 -1.14 8.31
CA ASP A 410 -0.55 -1.01 7.03
C ASP A 410 -0.05 0.42 6.78
N LYS A 411 -0.92 1.42 7.00
CA LYS A 411 -0.57 2.85 6.86
C LYS A 411 0.51 3.29 7.85
N LEU A 412 0.38 2.91 9.12
CA LEU A 412 1.37 3.24 10.15
C LEU A 412 2.73 2.63 9.82
N VAL A 413 2.77 1.34 9.55
CA VAL A 413 4.03 0.62 9.34
C VAL A 413 4.73 1.06 8.06
N SER A 414 4.00 1.24 6.97
CA SER A 414 4.58 1.74 5.71
C SER A 414 5.18 3.14 5.86
N SER A 415 4.57 4.00 6.66
CA SER A 415 5.07 5.36 6.90
C SER A 415 6.23 5.44 7.88
N LEU A 416 6.33 4.49 8.82
CA LEU A 416 7.47 4.40 9.74
C LEU A 416 8.81 4.24 9.01
N SER A 417 8.81 3.71 7.78
CA SER A 417 10.03 3.57 6.98
C SER A 417 10.79 4.89 6.84
N SER A 418 10.09 6.00 6.57
CA SER A 418 10.72 7.32 6.43
C SER A 418 11.35 7.81 7.73
N THR A 419 10.69 7.61 8.87
CA THR A 419 11.23 7.97 10.20
C THR A 419 12.45 7.10 10.55
N VAL A 420 12.37 5.79 10.32
CA VAL A 420 13.48 4.85 10.57
C VAL A 420 14.70 5.22 9.73
N VAL A 421 14.50 5.53 8.45
CA VAL A 421 15.56 5.99 7.54
C VAL A 421 16.14 7.32 8.03
N GLY A 422 15.30 8.28 8.44
CA GLY A 422 15.76 9.57 8.99
C GLY A 422 16.61 9.42 10.25
N ILE A 423 16.19 8.56 11.19
CA ILE A 423 16.97 8.24 12.39
C ILE A 423 18.33 7.64 12.04
N ALA A 424 18.33 6.67 11.12
CA ALA A 424 19.56 6.00 10.70
C ALA A 424 20.56 6.97 10.05
N ILE A 425 20.09 7.89 9.22
CA ILE A 425 20.91 8.90 8.55
C ILE A 425 21.45 9.92 9.58
N ALA A 426 20.61 10.38 10.50
CA ALA A 426 21.03 11.28 11.57
C ALA A 426 22.11 10.66 12.47
N ALA A 427 22.06 9.34 12.69
CA ALA A 427 23.03 8.61 13.52
C ALA A 427 24.46 8.63 12.95
N ILE A 428 24.64 8.83 11.63
CA ILE A 428 25.99 9.04 11.02
C ILE A 428 26.36 10.51 10.87
N GLY A 429 25.60 11.40 11.47
CA GLY A 429 25.92 12.84 11.49
C GLY A 429 25.47 13.61 10.24
N LEU A 430 24.69 13.02 9.34
CA LEU A 430 24.11 13.73 8.21
C LEU A 430 22.90 14.56 8.67
N SER A 431 22.89 15.83 8.31
CA SER A 431 21.77 16.77 8.54
C SER A 431 20.83 16.86 7.33
N THR A 432 21.24 16.30 6.19
CA THR A 432 20.48 16.30 4.94
C THR A 432 20.27 14.89 4.42
N LEU A 433 19.15 14.67 3.73
CA LEU A 433 18.88 13.40 3.06
C LEU A 433 19.89 13.18 1.92
N PRO A 434 20.57 12.03 1.86
CA PRO A 434 21.47 11.71 0.75
C PRO A 434 20.71 11.64 -0.58
N GLY A 435 21.19 12.39 -1.57
CA GLY A 435 20.77 12.27 -2.97
C GLY A 435 21.63 11.24 -3.72
N GLY A 436 21.37 11.11 -5.02
CA GLY A 436 22.08 10.14 -5.85
C GLY A 436 23.55 10.48 -6.10
N ASP A 437 23.96 11.74 -5.94
CA ASP A 437 25.35 12.22 -6.12
C ASP A 437 26.06 12.50 -4.79
N THR A 438 25.43 12.17 -3.66
CA THR A 438 26.04 12.33 -2.35
C THR A 438 27.29 11.44 -2.23
N PRO A 439 28.48 12.02 -1.93
CA PRO A 439 29.71 11.25 -1.78
C PRO A 439 29.60 10.19 -0.68
N TYR A 440 30.34 9.10 -0.84
CA TYR A 440 30.47 8.10 0.22
C TYR A 440 31.17 8.70 1.43
N MET A 441 30.65 8.42 2.61
CA MET A 441 31.27 8.75 3.88
C MET A 441 31.31 7.53 4.80
N GLU A 442 32.20 7.56 5.77
CA GLU A 442 32.34 6.48 6.74
C GLU A 442 31.02 6.28 7.52
N GLY A 443 30.64 5.01 7.74
CA GLY A 443 29.38 4.64 8.35
C GLY A 443 28.23 4.38 7.37
N MET A 444 28.22 4.96 6.17
CA MET A 444 27.13 4.75 5.19
C MET A 444 26.94 3.29 4.83
N LYS A 445 28.03 2.52 4.64
CA LYS A 445 27.94 1.07 4.39
C LYS A 445 27.15 0.36 5.47
N GLY A 446 27.45 0.65 6.75
CA GLY A 446 26.74 0.04 7.88
C GLY A 446 25.25 0.34 7.86
N ILE A 447 24.87 1.58 7.59
CA ILE A 447 23.47 2.01 7.50
C ILE A 447 22.75 1.38 6.31
N VAL A 448 23.39 1.32 5.14
CA VAL A 448 22.80 0.64 3.98
C VAL A 448 22.58 -0.84 4.28
N LEU A 449 23.54 -1.53 4.89
CA LEU A 449 23.38 -2.92 5.30
C LEU A 449 22.21 -3.10 6.27
N VAL A 450 22.09 -2.22 7.26
CA VAL A 450 20.98 -2.26 8.23
C VAL A 450 19.65 -2.00 7.55
N LEU A 451 19.52 -0.92 6.81
CA LEU A 451 18.25 -0.52 6.19
C LEU A 451 17.84 -1.41 5.02
N PHE A 452 18.78 -1.73 4.13
CA PHE A 452 18.47 -2.50 2.92
C PHE A 452 18.36 -4.01 3.15
N CYS A 453 19.08 -4.55 4.14
CA CYS A 453 19.11 -6.00 4.40
C CYS A 453 18.56 -6.36 5.79
N VAL A 454 19.16 -5.84 6.88
CA VAL A 454 18.89 -6.35 8.25
C VAL A 454 17.45 -6.09 8.67
N ILE A 455 16.93 -4.88 8.52
CA ILE A 455 15.56 -4.56 8.91
C ILE A 455 14.54 -5.36 8.09
N PRO A 456 14.63 -5.45 6.74
CA PRO A 456 13.77 -6.34 5.97
C PRO A 456 13.86 -7.81 6.41
N MET A 457 15.05 -8.33 6.67
CA MET A 457 15.21 -9.71 7.14
C MET A 457 14.55 -9.94 8.50
N ILE A 458 14.68 -9.02 9.45
CA ILE A 458 13.99 -9.09 10.76
C ILE A 458 12.46 -9.04 10.55
N ALA A 459 11.99 -8.15 9.69
CA ALA A 459 10.57 -8.01 9.39
C ALA A 459 9.97 -9.28 8.76
N TRP A 460 10.69 -9.92 7.83
CA TRP A 460 10.29 -11.23 7.28
C TRP A 460 10.39 -12.35 8.31
N ALA A 461 11.39 -12.37 9.17
CA ALA A 461 11.48 -13.34 10.25
C ALA A 461 10.29 -13.22 11.23
N LEU A 462 9.86 -12.00 11.56
CA LEU A 462 8.64 -11.72 12.32
C LEU A 462 7.38 -12.19 11.59
N THR A 463 7.31 -12.00 10.28
CA THR A 463 6.22 -12.51 9.44
C THR A 463 6.14 -14.04 9.53
N LEU A 464 7.27 -14.73 9.37
CA LEU A 464 7.33 -16.19 9.45
C LEU A 464 6.95 -16.70 10.83
N TRP A 465 7.43 -16.02 11.89
CA TRP A 465 7.05 -16.33 13.28
C TRP A 465 5.54 -16.13 13.51
N ALA A 466 4.98 -15.03 13.02
CA ALA A 466 3.55 -14.77 13.14
C ALA A 466 2.71 -15.84 12.42
N MET A 467 3.13 -16.25 11.22
CA MET A 467 2.45 -17.27 10.43
C MET A 467 2.51 -18.67 11.06
N LYS A 468 3.52 -19.00 11.87
CA LYS A 468 3.50 -20.25 12.65
C LYS A 468 2.27 -20.32 13.56
N GLY A 469 1.88 -19.21 14.18
CA GLY A 469 0.71 -19.13 15.06
C GLY A 469 -0.62 -18.80 14.38
N TYR A 470 -0.65 -18.63 13.05
CA TYR A 470 -1.88 -18.41 12.30
C TYR A 470 -2.59 -19.74 12.01
N THR A 471 -3.82 -19.88 12.50
CA THR A 471 -4.54 -21.15 12.52
C THR A 471 -5.60 -21.31 11.45
N LEU A 472 -5.94 -20.23 10.72
CA LEU A 472 -7.00 -20.23 9.71
C LEU A 472 -6.46 -20.80 8.40
N THR A 473 -6.50 -22.12 8.26
CA THR A 473 -6.01 -22.84 7.09
C THR A 473 -6.91 -24.02 6.76
N GLY A 474 -7.01 -24.36 5.46
CA GLY A 474 -7.56 -25.63 4.99
C GLY A 474 -8.84 -26.08 5.70
N GLU A 475 -8.77 -27.22 6.39
CA GLU A 475 -9.90 -27.84 7.09
C GLU A 475 -10.54 -26.95 8.14
N ARG A 476 -9.72 -26.14 8.87
CA ARG A 476 -10.27 -25.22 9.87
C ARG A 476 -11.14 -24.14 9.25
N MET A 477 -10.78 -23.63 8.08
CA MET A 477 -11.61 -22.67 7.35
C MET A 477 -12.88 -23.32 6.77
N LYS A 478 -12.79 -24.56 6.28
CA LYS A 478 -13.98 -25.33 5.87
C LYS A 478 -14.96 -25.46 7.03
N GLU A 479 -14.49 -25.83 8.22
CA GLU A 479 -15.32 -25.92 9.42
C GLU A 479 -16.00 -24.58 9.75
N ILE A 480 -15.22 -23.49 9.82
CA ILE A 480 -15.72 -22.16 10.14
C ILE A 480 -16.80 -21.72 9.14
N GLN A 481 -16.57 -21.92 7.84
CA GLN A 481 -17.51 -21.54 6.80
C GLN A 481 -18.78 -22.39 6.84
N ALA A 482 -18.67 -23.71 7.05
CA ALA A 482 -19.82 -24.59 7.17
C ALA A 482 -20.69 -24.25 8.40
N VAL A 483 -20.07 -24.02 9.55
CA VAL A 483 -20.79 -23.62 10.78
C VAL A 483 -21.46 -22.26 10.59
N ASN A 484 -20.77 -21.28 10.00
CA ASN A 484 -21.35 -19.96 9.73
C ASN A 484 -22.53 -20.03 8.76
N ALA A 485 -22.44 -20.89 7.73
CA ALA A 485 -23.52 -21.08 6.75
C ALA A 485 -24.79 -21.63 7.41
N VAL A 486 -24.67 -22.66 8.23
CA VAL A 486 -25.81 -23.24 8.99
C VAL A 486 -26.42 -22.22 9.96
N ARG A 487 -25.60 -21.53 10.72
CA ARG A 487 -26.08 -20.49 11.63
C ARG A 487 -26.85 -19.38 10.89
N LYS A 488 -26.31 -18.95 9.75
CA LYS A 488 -26.96 -17.94 8.90
C LYS A 488 -28.33 -18.40 8.39
N ASP A 489 -28.42 -19.63 7.94
CA ASP A 489 -29.70 -20.23 7.49
C ASP A 489 -30.71 -20.35 8.64
N ALA A 490 -30.28 -20.80 9.81
CA ALA A 490 -31.13 -20.91 11.01
C ALA A 490 -31.63 -19.55 11.50
N ILE A 491 -30.77 -18.52 11.50
CA ILE A 491 -31.17 -17.15 11.87
C ILE A 491 -32.17 -16.62 10.84
N ALA A 492 -31.96 -16.88 9.54
CA ALA A 492 -32.93 -16.48 8.52
C ALA A 492 -34.30 -17.18 8.68
N LYS A 493 -34.35 -18.35 9.33
CA LYS A 493 -35.57 -19.11 9.69
C LYS A 493 -36.17 -18.68 11.04
N GLY A 494 -35.63 -17.66 11.70
CA GLY A 494 -36.18 -17.08 12.93
C GLY A 494 -35.50 -17.49 14.23
N MET A 495 -34.38 -18.22 14.19
CA MET A 495 -33.57 -18.53 15.38
C MET A 495 -32.80 -17.30 15.84
N THR A 496 -32.62 -17.14 17.16
CA THR A 496 -31.77 -16.06 17.68
C THR A 496 -30.29 -16.35 17.45
N THR A 497 -29.46 -15.30 17.39
CA THR A 497 -28.00 -15.45 17.25
C THR A 497 -27.40 -16.27 18.40
N GLU A 498 -27.88 -16.06 19.63
CA GLU A 498 -27.39 -16.77 20.82
C GLU A 498 -27.69 -18.28 20.76
N GLU A 499 -28.90 -18.66 20.34
CA GLU A 499 -29.30 -20.04 20.16
C GLU A 499 -28.50 -20.70 19.04
N ALA A 500 -28.29 -20.00 17.92
CA ALA A 500 -27.49 -20.51 16.81
C ALA A 500 -26.01 -20.76 17.21
N LEU A 501 -25.42 -19.85 18.00
CA LEU A 501 -24.07 -19.99 18.56
C LEU A 501 -23.96 -21.16 19.55
N ALA A 502 -25.00 -21.40 20.34
CA ALA A 502 -25.04 -22.51 21.28
C ALA A 502 -25.17 -23.88 20.61
N THR A 503 -25.95 -23.94 19.51
CA THR A 503 -26.30 -25.19 18.82
C THR A 503 -25.20 -25.74 17.93
N TRP A 504 -24.58 -24.89 17.09
CA TRP A 504 -23.55 -25.33 16.15
C TRP A 504 -22.17 -24.74 16.49
N LYS A 505 -21.27 -25.58 17.00
CA LYS A 505 -19.91 -25.18 17.41
C LYS A 505 -18.81 -25.88 16.62
N THR A 506 -19.08 -27.07 16.10
CA THR A 506 -18.09 -27.92 15.42
C THR A 506 -18.68 -28.52 14.15
N MET A 507 -17.81 -29.01 13.26
CA MET A 507 -18.20 -29.63 12.00
C MET A 507 -19.15 -30.83 12.20
N ASP A 508 -19.01 -31.60 13.26
CA ASP A 508 -19.82 -32.77 13.55
C ASP A 508 -21.30 -32.43 13.75
N GLN A 509 -21.58 -31.23 14.23
CA GLN A 509 -22.95 -30.74 14.47
C GLN A 509 -23.59 -30.14 13.21
N VAL A 510 -22.80 -29.91 12.15
CA VAL A 510 -23.27 -29.31 10.88
C VAL A 510 -23.99 -30.39 10.05
N PRO A 511 -25.23 -30.13 9.52
CA PRO A 511 -25.88 -31.02 8.58
C PRO A 511 -25.04 -31.28 7.33
N VAL A 512 -25.18 -32.48 6.74
CA VAL A 512 -24.35 -32.94 5.60
C VAL A 512 -24.44 -31.98 4.41
N GLU A 513 -25.62 -31.39 4.18
CA GLU A 513 -25.89 -30.45 3.09
C GLU A 513 -25.06 -29.16 3.12
N PHE A 514 -24.53 -28.78 4.30
CA PHE A 514 -23.67 -27.61 4.49
C PHE A 514 -22.18 -27.96 4.58
N ARG A 515 -21.84 -29.26 4.55
CA ARG A 515 -20.43 -29.71 4.56
C ARG A 515 -19.89 -29.62 3.13
N GLN A 516 -19.01 -28.69 2.87
CA GLN A 516 -18.28 -28.60 1.59
C GLN A 516 -17.30 -29.79 1.48
N GLU A 517 -17.35 -30.52 0.38
CA GLU A 517 -16.40 -31.59 0.07
C GLU A 517 -14.95 -31.07 -0.12
#